data_3ff4531b8d3d9fac5eaa2483ba39844c
#
_entry.id   3ff4531b8d3d9fac5eaa2483ba39844c
#
_cell.length_a   1.000
_cell.length_b   1.000
_cell.length_c   1.000
_cell.angle_alpha   90.00
_cell.angle_beta   90.00
_cell.angle_gamma   90.00
#
_symmetry.space_group_name_H-M   'P 1'
#
loop_
_entity.id
_entity.type
_entity.pdbx_description
1 polymer ?
#
loop_
_entity_poly.entity_id
_entity_poly.type
_entity_poly.pdbx_seq_one_letter_code
_entity_poly.pdbx_strand_id
1 'polypeptide(L)'
;MAKLYGGTYNLLAHTLPRMGIHTRFAPHDDIAALEALIDDRTKAVFCESIGNPAGNIVDLQALAEAAHRHGVPLIVDNTVATPILCRPFEHGADIVVHSLTKYIGGHGTSIGGIVIDSGTFPWADHKQRFALLNTPDPSYHGVTYTEAFGPAAFIGRCRVVPLRNTGAALSPFNAFLILQGLETLALRMERHTENALKVARYLQGHAQVAWVKYAGLADHPEHELAKRYTEGKPASILSFGIKGGQEAGARFIDALKLVVRLVNIGDAKSLACHPASTTHRQLNDEELEKAGVPRDMVRLSIGIEHADDILADLEQALAASRL
;
A
#
# COMPACT_ATOMS: atom_id res chain seq x y z
N MET A 1 8.30 1.65 -8.28
CA MET A 1 8.95 2.36 -7.14
C MET A 1 9.44 1.34 -6.13
N ALA A 2 10.47 1.61 -5.33
CA ALA A 2 11.16 0.58 -4.53
C ALA A 2 10.53 0.28 -3.16
N LYS A 3 9.92 1.25 -2.48
CA LYS A 3 9.30 1.07 -1.17
C LYS A 3 7.88 0.52 -1.32
N LEU A 4 7.75 -0.80 -1.34
CA LEU A 4 6.49 -1.52 -1.54
C LEU A 4 6.19 -2.46 -0.37
N TYR A 5 4.93 -2.84 -0.28
CA TYR A 5 4.52 -3.97 0.56
C TYR A 5 5.32 -5.24 0.21
N GLY A 6 5.76 -5.97 1.24
CA GLY A 6 6.65 -7.13 1.06
C GLY A 6 6.09 -8.20 0.12
N GLY A 7 4.77 -8.44 0.13
CA GLY A 7 4.12 -9.36 -0.80
C GLY A 7 4.18 -8.89 -2.26
N THR A 8 3.99 -7.61 -2.50
CA THR A 8 4.12 -6.98 -3.82
C THR A 8 5.57 -7.02 -4.30
N TYR A 9 6.53 -6.71 -3.42
CA TYR A 9 7.95 -6.82 -3.74
C TYR A 9 8.31 -8.26 -4.15
N ASN A 10 7.91 -9.26 -3.36
CA ASN A 10 8.17 -10.66 -3.68
C ASN A 10 7.53 -11.10 -5.00
N LEU A 11 6.31 -10.64 -5.28
CA LEU A 11 5.64 -10.90 -6.55
C LEU A 11 6.48 -10.34 -7.72
N LEU A 12 6.86 -9.07 -7.64
CA LEU A 12 7.57 -8.35 -8.70
C LEU A 12 9.02 -8.81 -8.86
N ALA A 13 9.73 -9.07 -7.76
CA ALA A 13 11.16 -9.39 -7.78
C ALA A 13 11.45 -10.88 -8.03
N HIS A 14 10.57 -11.77 -7.59
CA HIS A 14 10.86 -13.21 -7.55
C HIS A 14 9.87 -14.09 -8.31
N THR A 15 8.57 -13.78 -8.27
CA THR A 15 7.54 -14.62 -8.88
C THR A 15 7.36 -14.31 -10.36
N LEU A 16 7.13 -13.06 -10.71
CA LEU A 16 6.89 -12.64 -12.10
C LEU A 16 8.08 -12.88 -13.05
N PRO A 17 9.34 -12.77 -12.64
CA PRO A 17 10.47 -13.12 -13.51
C PRO A 17 10.43 -14.56 -14.02
N ARG A 18 9.89 -15.49 -13.22
CA ARG A 18 9.70 -16.90 -13.63
C ARG A 18 8.61 -17.08 -14.70
N MET A 19 7.78 -16.05 -14.88
CA MET A 19 6.74 -15.96 -15.92
C MET A 19 7.17 -15.06 -17.08
N GLY A 20 8.44 -14.64 -17.13
CA GLY A 20 8.99 -13.76 -18.18
C GLY A 20 8.64 -12.28 -18.01
N ILE A 21 8.14 -11.86 -16.86
CA ILE A 21 7.82 -10.46 -16.55
C ILE A 21 8.88 -9.92 -15.58
N HIS A 22 9.70 -8.98 -16.04
CA HIS A 22 10.79 -8.42 -15.27
C HIS A 22 10.43 -7.03 -14.74
N THR A 23 10.82 -6.76 -13.48
CA THR A 23 10.60 -5.47 -12.82
C THR A 23 11.93 -4.78 -12.56
N ARG A 24 11.98 -3.49 -12.82
CA ARG A 24 13.08 -2.60 -12.44
C ARG A 24 12.57 -1.67 -11.34
N PHE A 25 13.36 -1.50 -10.30
CA PHE A 25 12.99 -0.72 -9.12
C PHE A 25 13.72 0.64 -9.15
N ALA A 26 12.96 1.73 -9.06
CA ALA A 26 13.48 3.08 -8.89
C ALA A 26 13.29 3.55 -7.45
N PRO A 27 14.13 4.44 -6.89
CA PRO A 27 13.84 5.11 -5.62
C PRO A 27 12.45 5.77 -5.65
N HIS A 28 11.76 5.77 -4.51
CA HIS A 28 10.36 6.22 -4.44
C HIS A 28 10.17 7.73 -4.64
N ASP A 29 11.24 8.50 -4.55
CA ASP A 29 11.33 9.96 -4.59
C ASP A 29 12.18 10.48 -5.77
N ASP A 30 12.61 9.61 -6.67
CA ASP A 30 13.46 9.97 -7.82
C ASP A 30 12.75 9.67 -9.16
N ILE A 31 12.08 10.68 -9.69
CA ILE A 31 11.37 10.60 -10.97
C ILE A 31 12.35 10.43 -12.14
N ALA A 32 13.52 11.08 -12.11
CA ALA A 32 14.50 10.97 -13.17
C ALA A 32 15.09 9.55 -13.26
N ALA A 33 15.39 8.95 -12.11
CA ALA A 33 15.80 7.54 -12.05
C ALA A 33 14.70 6.59 -12.56
N LEU A 34 13.42 6.89 -12.29
CA LEU A 34 12.30 6.13 -12.85
C LEU A 34 12.28 6.23 -14.38
N GLU A 35 12.31 7.43 -14.92
CA GLU A 35 12.27 7.66 -16.38
C GLU A 35 13.43 6.96 -17.11
N ALA A 36 14.64 6.99 -16.54
CA ALA A 36 15.81 6.30 -17.09
C ALA A 36 15.64 4.76 -17.18
N LEU A 37 14.70 4.20 -16.41
CA LEU A 37 14.38 2.78 -16.46
C LEU A 37 13.26 2.42 -17.46
N ILE A 38 12.55 3.41 -18.02
CA ILE A 38 11.46 3.15 -18.97
C ILE A 38 12.04 2.92 -20.37
N ASP A 39 11.66 1.81 -21.00
CA ASP A 39 12.02 1.45 -22.37
C ASP A 39 10.79 0.97 -23.17
N ASP A 40 10.98 0.56 -24.41
CA ASP A 40 9.92 0.09 -25.32
C ASP A 40 9.20 -1.18 -24.81
N ARG A 41 9.84 -1.95 -23.92
CA ARG A 41 9.26 -3.15 -23.33
C ARG A 41 8.50 -2.87 -22.03
N THR A 42 8.65 -1.68 -21.46
CA THR A 42 7.96 -1.29 -20.23
C THR A 42 6.43 -1.27 -20.45
N LYS A 43 5.68 -1.98 -19.61
CA LYS A 43 4.22 -2.11 -19.73
C LYS A 43 3.44 -1.27 -18.74
N ALA A 44 4.03 -0.96 -17.58
CA ALA A 44 3.40 -0.13 -16.56
C ALA A 44 4.43 0.45 -15.61
N VAL A 45 4.10 1.58 -15.02
CA VAL A 45 4.71 2.08 -13.77
C VAL A 45 3.80 1.67 -12.63
N PHE A 46 4.36 1.16 -11.53
CA PHE A 46 3.62 0.74 -10.35
C PHE A 46 4.13 1.46 -9.10
N CYS A 47 3.21 1.95 -8.27
CA CYS A 47 3.52 2.51 -6.96
C CYS A 47 2.42 2.20 -5.94
N GLU A 48 2.70 2.43 -4.66
CA GLU A 48 1.71 2.52 -3.59
C GLU A 48 1.49 4.01 -3.28
N SER A 49 0.24 4.44 -3.11
CA SER A 49 -0.08 5.82 -2.72
C SER A 49 0.48 6.16 -1.34
N ILE A 50 0.37 5.22 -0.41
CA ILE A 50 1.00 5.23 0.91
C ILE A 50 1.67 3.87 1.11
N GLY A 51 2.97 3.86 1.27
CA GLY A 51 3.78 2.64 1.38
C GLY A 51 3.66 1.96 2.76
N ASN A 52 3.81 0.64 2.77
CA ASN A 52 3.83 -0.17 3.98
C ASN A 52 5.12 -1.04 4.00
N PRO A 53 5.98 -0.98 5.05
CA PRO A 53 5.73 -0.43 6.40
C PRO A 53 6.15 1.03 6.61
N ALA A 54 6.76 1.68 5.63
CA ALA A 54 7.44 2.96 5.84
C ALA A 54 6.47 4.15 6.01
N GLY A 55 5.21 4.05 5.58
CA GLY A 55 4.25 5.15 5.60
C GLY A 55 4.61 6.30 4.65
N ASN A 56 5.51 6.06 3.71
CA ASN A 56 5.95 7.04 2.73
C ASN A 56 4.85 7.36 1.72
N ILE A 57 4.83 8.60 1.24
CA ILE A 57 3.90 9.08 0.22
C ILE A 57 4.66 9.42 -1.05
N VAL A 58 4.13 9.01 -2.20
CA VAL A 58 4.72 9.32 -3.50
C VAL A 58 4.02 10.51 -4.17
N ASP A 59 4.72 11.24 -5.03
CA ASP A 59 4.11 12.28 -5.87
C ASP A 59 3.41 11.61 -7.06
N LEU A 60 2.10 11.35 -6.88
CA LEU A 60 1.28 10.63 -7.86
C LEU A 60 1.22 11.36 -9.21
N GLN A 61 1.06 12.68 -9.19
CA GLN A 61 0.97 13.47 -10.41
C GLN A 61 2.29 13.45 -11.18
N ALA A 62 3.41 13.65 -10.51
CA ALA A 62 4.72 13.60 -11.16
C ALA A 62 5.02 12.20 -11.74
N LEU A 63 4.61 11.13 -11.06
CA LEU A 63 4.72 9.75 -11.56
C LEU A 63 3.84 9.51 -12.79
N ALA A 64 2.59 9.99 -12.77
CA ALA A 64 1.67 9.86 -13.90
C ALA A 64 2.20 10.61 -15.13
N GLU A 65 2.63 11.86 -14.96
CA GLU A 65 3.22 12.67 -16.05
C GLU A 65 4.47 11.99 -16.64
N ALA A 66 5.34 11.45 -15.78
CA ALA A 66 6.53 10.71 -16.24
C ALA A 66 6.15 9.45 -17.04
N ALA A 67 5.23 8.63 -16.54
CA ALA A 67 4.76 7.44 -17.21
C ALA A 67 4.11 7.77 -18.57
N HIS A 68 3.22 8.78 -18.60
CA HIS A 68 2.47 9.17 -19.80
C HIS A 68 3.38 9.75 -20.89
N ARG A 69 4.45 10.51 -20.55
CA ARG A 69 5.45 10.95 -21.55
C ARG A 69 6.04 9.80 -22.36
N HIS A 70 6.09 8.61 -21.78
CA HIS A 70 6.59 7.39 -22.41
C HIS A 70 5.50 6.45 -22.95
N GLY A 71 4.24 6.87 -22.92
CA GLY A 71 3.10 6.04 -23.33
C GLY A 71 2.91 4.79 -22.49
N VAL A 72 3.12 4.91 -21.18
CA VAL A 72 3.03 3.83 -20.19
C VAL A 72 2.00 4.21 -19.12
N PRO A 73 1.06 3.31 -18.74
CA PRO A 73 0.08 3.60 -17.69
C PRO A 73 0.70 3.59 -16.30
N LEU A 74 0.14 4.41 -15.41
CA LEU A 74 0.40 4.38 -13.98
C LEU A 74 -0.62 3.49 -13.26
N ILE A 75 -0.14 2.48 -12.56
CA ILE A 75 -0.92 1.61 -11.66
C ILE A 75 -0.62 2.01 -10.22
N VAL A 76 -1.66 2.33 -9.46
CA VAL A 76 -1.53 2.73 -8.06
C VAL A 76 -2.22 1.72 -7.15
N ASP A 77 -1.46 1.12 -6.25
CA ASP A 77 -2.05 0.43 -5.10
C ASP A 77 -2.47 1.47 -4.05
N ASN A 78 -3.78 1.63 -3.91
CA ASN A 78 -4.38 2.60 -3.01
C ASN A 78 -5.00 1.94 -1.77
N THR A 79 -4.49 0.77 -1.40
CA THR A 79 -5.01 -0.04 -0.29
C THR A 79 -5.02 0.72 1.04
N VAL A 80 -3.96 1.48 1.33
CA VAL A 80 -3.78 2.16 2.63
C VAL A 80 -4.62 3.42 2.71
N ALA A 81 -4.58 4.26 1.67
CA ALA A 81 -5.35 5.51 1.65
C ALA A 81 -6.85 5.27 1.47
N THR A 82 -7.25 4.21 0.78
CA THR A 82 -8.62 3.97 0.33
C THR A 82 -9.16 5.12 -0.55
N PRO A 83 -10.30 5.01 -1.21
CA PRO A 83 -10.86 6.13 -1.98
C PRO A 83 -11.36 7.28 -1.10
N ILE A 84 -11.38 7.09 0.23
CA ILE A 84 -11.79 8.14 1.18
C ILE A 84 -10.69 9.19 1.37
N LEU A 85 -9.44 8.76 1.51
CA LEU A 85 -8.33 9.69 1.77
C LEU A 85 -7.61 10.12 0.50
N CYS A 86 -7.57 9.27 -0.52
CA CYS A 86 -6.93 9.58 -1.81
C CYS A 86 -7.70 8.95 -2.96
N ARG A 87 -7.91 9.73 -4.01
CA ARG A 87 -8.50 9.29 -5.28
C ARG A 87 -7.47 9.42 -6.40
N PRO A 88 -6.64 8.40 -6.64
CA PRO A 88 -5.49 8.52 -7.55
C PRO A 88 -5.85 8.90 -8.98
N PHE A 89 -7.07 8.62 -9.46
CA PHE A 89 -7.53 9.05 -10.79
C PHE A 89 -7.55 10.57 -10.95
N GLU A 90 -7.81 11.32 -9.88
CA GLU A 90 -7.75 12.79 -9.89
C GLU A 90 -6.31 13.32 -10.02
N HIS A 91 -5.34 12.43 -9.86
CA HIS A 91 -3.91 12.72 -9.93
C HIS A 91 -3.19 11.99 -11.08
N GLY A 92 -3.96 11.53 -12.09
CA GLY A 92 -3.42 10.95 -13.32
C GLY A 92 -3.15 9.44 -13.29
N ALA A 93 -3.55 8.71 -12.27
CA ALA A 93 -3.48 7.24 -12.31
C ALA A 93 -4.42 6.68 -13.37
N ASP A 94 -4.02 5.62 -14.05
CA ASP A 94 -4.84 4.95 -15.06
C ASP A 94 -5.56 3.73 -14.50
N ILE A 95 -4.88 3.03 -13.59
CA ILE A 95 -5.39 1.82 -12.95
C ILE A 95 -5.16 1.95 -11.45
N VAL A 96 -6.19 1.64 -10.66
CA VAL A 96 -6.11 1.58 -9.20
C VAL A 96 -6.40 0.18 -8.72
N VAL A 97 -5.59 -0.30 -7.78
CA VAL A 97 -5.83 -1.59 -7.12
C VAL A 97 -6.02 -1.39 -5.62
N HIS A 98 -6.83 -2.24 -5.02
CA HIS A 98 -6.99 -2.31 -3.56
C HIS A 98 -6.99 -3.75 -3.09
N SER A 99 -6.29 -4.02 -2.01
CA SER A 99 -6.58 -5.17 -1.18
C SER A 99 -7.84 -4.87 -0.36
N LEU A 100 -8.97 -5.44 -0.75
CA LEU A 100 -10.23 -5.32 -0.03
C LEU A 100 -10.17 -5.94 1.36
N THR A 101 -9.18 -6.81 1.58
CA THR A 101 -8.82 -7.46 2.85
C THR A 101 -8.55 -6.46 3.98
N LYS A 102 -8.05 -5.26 3.64
CA LYS A 102 -7.54 -4.25 4.58
C LYS A 102 -8.64 -3.29 5.02
N TYR A 103 -8.42 -2.01 4.95
CA TYR A 103 -9.36 -0.97 5.42
C TYR A 103 -10.77 -1.08 4.84
N ILE A 104 -10.91 -1.47 3.56
CA ILE A 104 -12.23 -1.57 2.92
C ILE A 104 -13.09 -2.61 3.64
N GLY A 105 -12.60 -3.82 3.84
CA GLY A 105 -13.27 -4.83 4.66
C GLY A 105 -13.25 -4.49 6.15
N GLY A 106 -12.11 -4.04 6.66
CA GLY A 106 -11.92 -3.44 7.98
C GLY A 106 -12.00 -4.37 9.20
N HIS A 107 -12.15 -5.68 8.99
CA HIS A 107 -12.39 -6.63 10.08
C HIS A 107 -11.48 -7.86 10.06
N GLY A 108 -10.59 -7.98 9.07
CA GLY A 108 -9.70 -9.14 8.93
C GLY A 108 -10.41 -10.48 8.67
N THR A 109 -11.67 -10.45 8.26
CA THR A 109 -12.54 -11.64 8.11
C THR A 109 -12.53 -12.24 6.71
N SER A 110 -12.12 -11.48 5.69
CA SER A 110 -12.21 -11.88 4.30
C SER A 110 -11.02 -11.41 3.48
N ILE A 111 -10.56 -12.25 2.57
CA ILE A 111 -9.54 -11.89 1.58
C ILE A 111 -10.23 -11.53 0.28
N GLY A 112 -9.84 -10.40 -0.31
CA GLY A 112 -10.35 -9.94 -1.58
C GLY A 112 -9.46 -8.86 -2.19
N GLY A 113 -9.65 -8.63 -3.49
CA GLY A 113 -8.98 -7.58 -4.24
C GLY A 113 -9.88 -7.00 -5.30
N ILE A 114 -9.59 -5.78 -5.72
CA ILE A 114 -10.28 -5.12 -6.83
C ILE A 114 -9.27 -4.39 -7.71
N VAL A 115 -9.51 -4.43 -9.01
CA VAL A 115 -8.82 -3.63 -10.03
C VAL A 115 -9.85 -2.70 -10.64
N ILE A 116 -9.53 -1.42 -10.69
CA ILE A 116 -10.40 -0.36 -11.21
C ILE A 116 -9.63 0.32 -12.35
N ASP A 117 -10.27 0.44 -13.50
CA ASP A 117 -9.75 1.10 -14.69
C ASP A 117 -10.38 2.49 -14.81
N SER A 118 -9.58 3.53 -15.02
CA SER A 118 -10.11 4.88 -15.28
C SER A 118 -10.86 4.96 -16.60
N GLY A 119 -10.53 4.10 -17.56
CA GLY A 119 -11.01 4.16 -18.92
C GLY A 119 -10.42 5.32 -19.75
N THR A 120 -9.37 5.98 -19.26
CA THR A 120 -8.81 7.18 -19.91
C THR A 120 -7.50 6.92 -20.63
N PHE A 121 -6.77 5.85 -20.30
CA PHE A 121 -5.50 5.56 -20.95
C PHE A 121 -5.69 5.19 -22.43
N PRO A 122 -4.97 5.81 -23.37
CA PRO A 122 -5.18 5.64 -24.81
C PRO A 122 -4.53 4.35 -25.35
N TRP A 123 -5.04 3.19 -24.96
CA TRP A 123 -4.51 1.87 -25.34
C TRP A 123 -4.34 1.69 -26.85
N ALA A 124 -5.25 2.26 -27.64
CA ALA A 124 -5.25 2.17 -29.09
C ALA A 124 -4.12 2.97 -29.76
N ASP A 125 -3.56 3.99 -29.09
CA ASP A 125 -2.46 4.81 -29.62
C ASP A 125 -1.11 4.11 -29.45
N HIS A 126 -1.01 3.15 -28.56
CA HIS A 126 0.21 2.41 -28.23
C HIS A 126 0.15 0.93 -28.65
N LYS A 127 -0.33 0.64 -29.89
CA LYS A 127 -0.64 -0.70 -30.40
C LYS A 127 0.50 -1.71 -30.24
N GLN A 128 1.73 -1.33 -30.58
CA GLN A 128 2.87 -2.24 -30.48
C GLN A 128 3.21 -2.60 -29.04
N ARG A 129 3.12 -1.61 -28.14
CA ARG A 129 3.37 -1.81 -26.71
C ARG A 129 2.30 -2.70 -26.08
N PHE A 130 1.05 -2.51 -26.45
CA PHE A 130 -0.12 -3.24 -25.89
C PHE A 130 -0.80 -4.12 -26.94
N ALA A 131 -0.01 -4.93 -27.65
CA ALA A 131 -0.52 -5.82 -28.71
C ALA A 131 -1.66 -6.72 -28.22
N LEU A 132 -1.61 -7.21 -26.97
CA LEU A 132 -2.67 -8.06 -26.39
C LEU A 132 -4.05 -7.39 -26.29
N LEU A 133 -4.12 -6.06 -26.37
CA LEU A 133 -5.39 -5.33 -26.42
C LEU A 133 -5.77 -4.92 -27.84
N ASN A 134 -4.80 -4.86 -28.76
CA ASN A 134 -4.91 -4.26 -30.07
C ASN A 134 -4.83 -5.28 -31.24
N THR A 135 -4.76 -6.57 -30.94
CA THR A 135 -4.79 -7.63 -31.96
C THR A 135 -5.88 -8.65 -31.64
N PRO A 136 -6.41 -9.36 -32.65
CA PRO A 136 -7.41 -10.39 -32.44
C PRO A 136 -6.94 -11.45 -31.43
N ASP A 137 -7.71 -11.69 -30.38
CA ASP A 137 -7.41 -12.68 -29.33
C ASP A 137 -8.03 -14.04 -29.70
N PRO A 138 -7.22 -15.04 -30.08
CA PRO A 138 -7.76 -16.37 -30.46
C PRO A 138 -8.42 -17.09 -29.27
N SER A 139 -8.10 -16.73 -28.02
CA SER A 139 -8.70 -17.30 -26.83
C SER A 139 -10.09 -16.74 -26.53
N TYR A 140 -10.50 -15.65 -27.20
CA TYR A 140 -11.80 -15.01 -27.04
C TYR A 140 -12.40 -14.59 -28.39
N HIS A 141 -12.72 -15.58 -29.23
CA HIS A 141 -13.42 -15.42 -30.51
C HIS A 141 -12.79 -14.44 -31.51
N GLY A 142 -11.48 -14.20 -31.43
CA GLY A 142 -10.78 -13.24 -32.30
C GLY A 142 -11.11 -11.77 -32.02
N VAL A 143 -11.59 -11.44 -30.82
CA VAL A 143 -11.92 -10.06 -30.42
C VAL A 143 -10.65 -9.22 -30.30
N THR A 144 -10.66 -8.02 -30.90
CA THR A 144 -9.72 -6.93 -30.61
C THR A 144 -10.34 -6.05 -29.50
N TYR A 145 -9.74 -6.06 -28.31
CA TYR A 145 -10.37 -5.46 -27.11
C TYR A 145 -10.58 -3.95 -27.23
N THR A 146 -9.62 -3.22 -27.83
CA THR A 146 -9.75 -1.77 -28.03
C THR A 146 -10.87 -1.41 -29.01
N GLU A 147 -11.15 -2.26 -29.99
CA GLU A 147 -12.27 -2.07 -30.93
C GLU A 147 -13.62 -2.44 -30.29
N ALA A 148 -13.65 -3.55 -29.56
CA ALA A 148 -14.90 -4.09 -29.02
C ALA A 148 -15.37 -3.38 -27.74
N PHE A 149 -14.45 -2.92 -26.90
CA PHE A 149 -14.75 -2.36 -25.57
C PHE A 149 -14.32 -0.89 -25.41
N GLY A 150 -13.58 -0.32 -26.36
CA GLY A 150 -13.13 1.07 -26.31
C GLY A 150 -12.40 1.39 -24.99
N PRO A 151 -12.89 2.36 -24.20
CA PRO A 151 -12.29 2.75 -22.91
C PRO A 151 -12.16 1.60 -21.90
N ALA A 152 -13.03 0.58 -21.98
CA ALA A 152 -13.01 -0.58 -21.10
C ALA A 152 -12.16 -1.75 -21.61
N ALA A 153 -11.28 -1.54 -22.60
CA ALA A 153 -10.46 -2.60 -23.22
C ALA A 153 -9.63 -3.39 -22.22
N PHE A 154 -8.94 -2.69 -21.30
CA PHE A 154 -8.10 -3.31 -20.28
C PHE A 154 -8.94 -4.13 -19.30
N ILE A 155 -9.95 -3.54 -18.69
CA ILE A 155 -10.77 -4.23 -17.68
C ILE A 155 -11.64 -5.32 -18.31
N GLY A 156 -12.09 -5.13 -19.55
CA GLY A 156 -12.79 -6.15 -20.33
C GLY A 156 -11.93 -7.38 -20.52
N ARG A 157 -10.67 -7.22 -20.96
CA ARG A 157 -9.75 -8.33 -21.09
C ARG A 157 -9.42 -8.97 -19.73
N CYS A 158 -9.27 -8.18 -18.66
CA CYS A 158 -9.05 -8.71 -17.32
C CYS A 158 -10.13 -9.71 -16.89
N ARG A 159 -11.38 -9.44 -17.23
CA ARG A 159 -12.51 -10.34 -16.91
C ARG A 159 -12.54 -11.60 -17.76
N VAL A 160 -12.33 -11.46 -19.06
CA VAL A 160 -12.55 -12.60 -19.99
C VAL A 160 -11.33 -13.48 -20.19
N VAL A 161 -10.15 -13.08 -19.77
CA VAL A 161 -8.93 -13.89 -19.87
C VAL A 161 -8.37 -14.24 -18.49
N PRO A 162 -7.66 -13.37 -17.75
CA PRO A 162 -7.01 -13.78 -16.50
C PRO A 162 -8.03 -14.22 -15.44
N LEU A 163 -9.12 -13.50 -15.23
CA LEU A 163 -10.11 -13.89 -14.23
C LEU A 163 -10.74 -15.25 -14.54
N ARG A 164 -11.17 -15.46 -15.79
CA ARG A 164 -11.74 -16.71 -16.24
C ARG A 164 -10.76 -17.89 -16.12
N ASN A 165 -9.50 -17.68 -16.53
CA ASN A 165 -8.53 -18.77 -16.63
C ASN A 165 -7.93 -19.14 -15.28
N THR A 166 -7.77 -18.18 -14.36
CA THR A 166 -7.24 -18.43 -13.01
C THR A 166 -8.33 -18.80 -12.00
N GLY A 167 -9.60 -18.47 -12.30
CA GLY A 167 -10.71 -18.69 -11.38
C GLY A 167 -10.64 -17.80 -10.11
N ALA A 168 -9.87 -16.71 -10.13
CA ALA A 168 -9.68 -15.81 -8.98
C ALA A 168 -10.91 -14.92 -8.72
N ALA A 169 -12.11 -15.49 -8.79
CA ALA A 169 -13.36 -14.80 -8.49
C ALA A 169 -13.61 -14.75 -6.99
N LEU A 170 -14.01 -13.56 -6.50
CA LEU A 170 -14.39 -13.38 -5.10
C LEU A 170 -15.65 -14.19 -4.78
N SER A 171 -15.65 -14.93 -3.66
CA SER A 171 -16.85 -15.66 -3.23
C SER A 171 -17.98 -14.67 -2.87
N PRO A 172 -19.25 -15.02 -3.13
CA PRO A 172 -20.38 -14.15 -2.77
C PRO A 172 -20.44 -13.81 -1.29
N PHE A 173 -20.08 -14.74 -0.41
CA PHE A 173 -20.06 -14.50 1.04
C PHE A 173 -18.96 -13.51 1.44
N ASN A 174 -17.74 -13.65 0.88
CA ASN A 174 -16.69 -12.66 1.12
C ASN A 174 -17.07 -11.28 0.56
N ALA A 175 -17.72 -11.23 -0.61
CA ALA A 175 -18.23 -9.98 -1.17
C ALA A 175 -19.24 -9.32 -0.22
N PHE A 176 -20.16 -10.07 0.34
CA PHE A 176 -21.14 -9.59 1.32
C PHE A 176 -20.46 -8.99 2.57
N LEU A 177 -19.49 -9.70 3.17
CA LEU A 177 -18.74 -9.19 4.33
C LEU A 177 -17.94 -7.92 4.02
N ILE A 178 -17.32 -7.86 2.84
CA ILE A 178 -16.56 -6.68 2.40
C ILE A 178 -17.50 -5.50 2.14
N LEU A 179 -18.67 -5.72 1.55
CA LEU A 179 -19.68 -4.66 1.33
C LEU A 179 -20.17 -4.07 2.65
N GLN A 180 -20.40 -4.90 3.69
CA GLN A 180 -20.72 -4.40 5.02
C GLN A 180 -19.60 -3.51 5.59
N GLY A 181 -18.35 -3.91 5.42
CA GLY A 181 -17.20 -3.08 5.80
C GLY A 181 -17.16 -1.75 5.04
N LEU A 182 -17.51 -1.76 3.76
CA LEU A 182 -17.52 -0.56 2.91
C LEU A 182 -18.53 0.49 3.40
N GLU A 183 -19.68 0.10 3.94
CA GLU A 183 -20.72 1.02 4.43
C GLU A 183 -20.22 1.97 5.53
N THR A 184 -19.25 1.52 6.34
CA THR A 184 -18.68 2.32 7.43
C THR A 184 -17.29 2.86 7.12
N LEU A 185 -16.79 2.68 5.90
CA LEU A 185 -15.41 2.99 5.54
C LEU A 185 -15.04 4.45 5.84
N ALA A 186 -15.88 5.41 5.47
CA ALA A 186 -15.60 6.83 5.67
C ALA A 186 -15.42 7.17 7.16
N LEU A 187 -16.36 6.71 8.00
CA LEU A 187 -16.31 6.91 9.46
C LEU A 187 -15.06 6.25 10.08
N ARG A 188 -14.72 5.05 9.63
CA ARG A 188 -13.54 4.34 10.13
C ARG A 188 -12.25 5.04 9.72
N MET A 189 -12.14 5.48 8.46
CA MET A 189 -10.92 6.17 7.97
C MET A 189 -10.69 7.48 8.72
N GLU A 190 -11.73 8.23 9.03
CA GLU A 190 -11.64 9.44 9.86
C GLU A 190 -11.12 9.11 11.26
N ARG A 191 -11.73 8.14 11.96
CA ARG A 191 -11.30 7.73 13.29
C ARG A 191 -9.89 7.14 13.30
N HIS A 192 -9.54 6.33 12.32
CA HIS A 192 -8.19 5.78 12.14
C HIS A 192 -7.14 6.89 12.07
N THR A 193 -7.36 7.91 11.26
CA THR A 193 -6.39 9.00 11.06
C THR A 193 -6.30 9.90 12.28
N GLU A 194 -7.41 10.22 12.93
CA GLU A 194 -7.42 10.98 14.18
C GLU A 194 -6.62 10.27 15.27
N ASN A 195 -6.88 9.00 15.49
CA ASN A 195 -6.19 8.20 16.47
C ASN A 195 -4.70 8.08 16.15
N ALA A 196 -4.34 7.83 14.88
CA ALA A 196 -2.96 7.73 14.45
C ALA A 196 -2.17 9.02 14.70
N LEU A 197 -2.76 10.19 14.43
CA LEU A 197 -2.12 11.47 14.69
C LEU A 197 -1.89 11.70 16.18
N LYS A 198 -2.88 11.36 17.04
CA LYS A 198 -2.72 11.45 18.50
C LYS A 198 -1.60 10.54 19.00
N VAL A 199 -1.58 9.28 18.52
CA VAL A 199 -0.53 8.31 18.85
C VAL A 199 0.84 8.76 18.37
N ALA A 200 0.95 9.26 17.13
CA ALA A 200 2.21 9.73 16.58
C ALA A 200 2.80 10.89 17.39
N ARG A 201 1.99 11.89 17.76
CA ARG A 201 2.40 13.01 18.61
C ARG A 201 2.82 12.56 20.00
N TYR A 202 2.09 11.64 20.60
CA TYR A 202 2.45 11.07 21.89
C TYR A 202 3.81 10.36 21.83
N LEU A 203 4.01 9.49 20.85
CA LEU A 203 5.27 8.76 20.66
C LEU A 203 6.44 9.71 20.37
N GLN A 204 6.24 10.78 19.60
CA GLN A 204 7.28 11.77 19.28
C GLN A 204 7.83 12.46 20.53
N GLY A 205 6.99 12.68 21.55
CA GLY A 205 7.40 13.24 22.83
C GLY A 205 7.88 12.25 23.88
N HIS A 206 7.83 10.96 23.61
CA HIS A 206 8.07 9.94 24.63
C HIS A 206 9.55 9.59 24.81
N ALA A 207 10.03 9.58 26.07
CA ALA A 207 11.45 9.37 26.41
C ALA A 207 12.05 8.05 25.89
N GLN A 208 11.25 6.98 25.74
CA GLN A 208 11.67 5.65 25.28
C GLN A 208 11.69 5.52 23.74
N VAL A 209 11.18 6.51 23.01
CA VAL A 209 11.14 6.55 21.57
C VAL A 209 12.32 7.31 21.00
N ALA A 210 12.97 6.77 19.98
CA ALA A 210 14.12 7.37 19.33
C ALA A 210 13.70 8.22 18.10
N TRP A 211 12.71 7.76 17.34
CA TRP A 211 12.19 8.42 16.16
C TRP A 211 10.75 7.96 15.88
N VAL A 212 9.99 8.77 15.15
CA VAL A 212 8.64 8.44 14.64
C VAL A 212 8.58 8.77 13.16
N LYS A 213 8.01 7.88 12.36
CA LYS A 213 7.71 8.09 10.94
C LYS A 213 6.20 8.05 10.73
N TYR A 214 5.62 9.20 10.47
CA TYR A 214 4.21 9.38 10.14
C TYR A 214 4.03 10.68 9.37
N ALA A 215 3.59 10.62 8.11
CA ALA A 215 3.52 11.79 7.22
C ALA A 215 2.50 12.86 7.68
N GLY A 216 1.66 12.56 8.68
CA GLY A 216 0.80 13.53 9.35
C GLY A 216 1.51 14.47 10.32
N LEU A 217 2.76 14.19 10.71
CA LEU A 217 3.57 15.07 11.52
C LEU A 217 4.22 16.17 10.66
N ALA A 218 4.27 17.40 11.18
CA ALA A 218 4.71 18.57 10.41
C ALA A 218 6.20 18.54 10.03
N ASP A 219 7.01 17.81 10.77
CA ASP A 219 8.44 17.63 10.55
C ASP A 219 8.78 16.45 9.61
N HIS A 220 7.76 15.70 9.15
CA HIS A 220 8.00 14.59 8.23
C HIS A 220 8.33 15.11 6.82
N PRO A 221 9.36 14.56 6.14
CA PRO A 221 9.78 15.02 4.80
C PRO A 221 8.66 15.06 3.76
N GLU A 222 7.70 14.15 3.87
CA GLU A 222 6.59 14.00 2.92
C GLU A 222 5.27 14.62 3.43
N HIS A 223 5.34 15.49 4.45
CA HIS A 223 4.15 16.15 5.02
C HIS A 223 3.37 16.97 3.99
N GLU A 224 4.06 17.68 3.10
CA GLU A 224 3.41 18.46 2.05
C GLU A 224 2.73 17.56 1.00
N LEU A 225 3.31 16.38 0.69
CA LEU A 225 2.63 15.38 -0.13
C LEU A 225 1.39 14.80 0.57
N ALA A 226 1.46 14.60 1.90
CA ALA A 226 0.30 14.18 2.69
C ALA A 226 -0.82 15.22 2.61
N LYS A 227 -0.52 16.50 2.74
CA LYS A 227 -1.52 17.58 2.57
C LYS A 227 -2.15 17.56 1.18
N ARG A 228 -1.32 17.38 0.15
CA ARG A 228 -1.76 17.41 -1.24
C ARG A 228 -2.66 16.24 -1.60
N TYR A 229 -2.30 15.01 -1.21
CA TYR A 229 -2.95 13.80 -1.67
C TYR A 229 -3.96 13.20 -0.70
N THR A 230 -3.86 13.54 0.60
CA THR A 230 -4.69 12.95 1.67
C THR A 230 -5.28 14.01 2.62
N GLU A 231 -5.29 15.27 2.23
CA GLU A 231 -5.74 16.39 3.09
C GLU A 231 -5.04 16.41 4.46
N GLY A 232 -3.78 15.95 4.53
CA GLY A 232 -3.03 15.83 5.78
C GLY A 232 -3.43 14.64 6.65
N LYS A 233 -4.20 13.69 6.12
CA LYS A 233 -4.69 12.49 6.81
C LYS A 233 -4.07 11.20 6.21
N PRO A 234 -2.75 10.90 6.43
CA PRO A 234 -2.06 9.80 5.75
C PRO A 234 -2.38 8.41 6.35
N ALA A 235 -3.66 8.10 6.54
CA ALA A 235 -4.16 6.85 7.11
C ALA A 235 -3.66 6.55 8.54
N SER A 236 -3.53 5.28 8.92
CA SER A 236 -3.23 4.89 10.30
C SER A 236 -2.02 3.98 10.46
N ILE A 237 -1.19 3.87 9.43
CA ILE A 237 0.09 3.17 9.52
C ILE A 237 1.15 4.17 9.97
N LEU A 238 1.82 3.86 11.07
CA LEU A 238 2.99 4.60 11.55
C LEU A 238 4.06 3.64 12.04
N SER A 239 5.30 4.10 12.02
CA SER A 239 6.43 3.35 12.55
C SER A 239 7.22 4.21 13.51
N PHE A 240 7.80 3.60 14.53
CA PHE A 240 8.70 4.27 15.46
C PHE A 240 9.86 3.37 15.86
N GLY A 241 10.97 4.00 16.23
CA GLY A 241 12.14 3.33 16.81
C GLY A 241 12.06 3.33 18.32
N ILE A 242 12.23 2.16 18.94
CA ILE A 242 12.28 2.00 20.39
C ILE A 242 13.74 1.99 20.88
N LYS A 243 14.04 2.78 21.91
CA LYS A 243 15.36 2.76 22.54
C LYS A 243 15.61 1.39 23.22
N GLY A 244 16.80 0.84 23.02
CA GLY A 244 17.13 -0.52 23.45
C GLY A 244 17.04 -1.57 22.35
N GLY A 245 16.75 -1.14 21.09
CA GLY A 245 16.87 -1.97 19.90
C GLY A 245 15.86 -3.12 19.85
N GLN A 246 16.25 -4.21 19.18
CA GLN A 246 15.39 -5.35 18.90
C GLN A 246 14.79 -6.00 20.15
N GLU A 247 15.57 -6.14 21.23
CA GLU A 247 15.10 -6.77 22.47
C GLU A 247 14.04 -5.92 23.18
N ALA A 248 14.23 -4.59 23.22
CA ALA A 248 13.23 -3.68 23.76
C ALA A 248 11.95 -3.71 22.91
N GLY A 249 12.07 -3.78 21.57
CA GLY A 249 10.95 -3.96 20.66
C GLY A 249 10.17 -5.25 20.91
N ALA A 250 10.85 -6.36 21.15
CA ALA A 250 10.22 -7.63 21.49
C ALA A 250 9.45 -7.53 22.83
N ARG A 251 10.10 -7.01 23.88
CA ARG A 251 9.42 -6.80 25.20
C ARG A 251 8.21 -5.88 25.09
N PHE A 252 8.32 -4.80 24.30
CA PHE A 252 7.20 -3.90 24.04
C PHE A 252 6.02 -4.65 23.44
N ILE A 253 6.25 -5.42 22.36
CA ILE A 253 5.19 -6.18 21.69
C ILE A 253 4.55 -7.21 22.62
N ASP A 254 5.35 -7.90 23.45
CA ASP A 254 4.85 -8.92 24.36
C ASP A 254 4.06 -8.33 25.55
N ALA A 255 4.31 -7.08 25.90
CA ALA A 255 3.62 -6.38 26.99
C ALA A 255 2.27 -5.75 26.57
N LEU A 256 1.97 -5.63 25.27
CA LEU A 256 0.71 -5.09 24.78
C LEU A 256 -0.49 -5.92 25.24
N LYS A 257 -1.60 -5.26 25.62
CA LYS A 257 -2.82 -5.87 26.14
C LYS A 257 -4.04 -5.60 25.28
N LEU A 258 -4.19 -4.37 24.78
CA LEU A 258 -5.26 -3.94 23.88
C LEU A 258 -4.84 -4.10 22.43
N VAL A 259 -3.65 -3.58 22.10
CA VAL A 259 -3.10 -3.63 20.75
C VAL A 259 -2.68 -5.05 20.42
N VAL A 260 -3.25 -5.63 19.36
CA VAL A 260 -3.04 -7.03 19.01
C VAL A 260 -1.72 -7.21 18.25
N ARG A 261 -0.91 -8.19 18.66
CA ARG A 261 0.28 -8.61 17.93
C ARG A 261 -0.12 -9.35 16.66
N LEU A 262 -0.16 -8.65 15.53
CA LEU A 262 -0.57 -9.23 14.25
C LEU A 262 0.07 -8.49 13.08
N VAL A 263 0.57 -9.25 12.09
CA VAL A 263 1.11 -8.70 10.84
C VAL A 263 -0.03 -8.44 9.85
N ASN A 264 -0.97 -7.58 10.20
CA ASN A 264 -2.01 -7.08 9.30
C ASN A 264 -2.07 -5.56 9.41
N ILE A 265 -2.94 -4.93 8.64
CA ILE A 265 -3.21 -3.49 8.67
C ILE A 265 -4.68 -3.24 8.38
N GLY A 266 -5.19 -2.08 8.79
CA GLY A 266 -6.52 -1.61 8.40
C GLY A 266 -7.69 -2.36 9.05
N ASP A 267 -7.42 -3.10 10.12
CA ASP A 267 -8.47 -3.67 10.99
C ASP A 267 -9.02 -2.58 11.91
N ALA A 268 -10.29 -2.70 12.29
CA ALA A 268 -10.90 -1.85 13.31
C ALA A 268 -10.15 -1.91 14.66
N LYS A 269 -9.46 -3.00 14.92
CA LYS A 269 -8.53 -3.16 16.06
C LYS A 269 -7.17 -2.59 15.77
N SER A 270 -6.54 -1.99 16.77
CA SER A 270 -5.13 -1.60 16.73
C SER A 270 -4.21 -2.82 16.69
N LEU A 271 -3.25 -2.80 15.76
CA LEU A 271 -2.33 -3.90 15.53
C LEU A 271 -0.89 -3.42 15.64
N ALA A 272 -0.02 -4.28 16.15
CA ALA A 272 1.42 -4.02 16.23
C ALA A 272 2.23 -5.19 15.69
N CYS A 273 3.35 -4.88 15.04
CA CYS A 273 4.36 -5.88 14.72
C CYS A 273 5.76 -5.27 14.85
N HIS A 274 6.72 -6.15 15.13
CA HIS A 274 8.16 -5.85 15.10
C HIS A 274 8.76 -6.50 13.85
N PRO A 275 8.92 -5.76 12.74
CA PRO A 275 9.23 -6.34 11.45
C PRO A 275 10.53 -7.15 11.43
N ALA A 276 11.57 -6.68 12.09
CA ALA A 276 12.87 -7.36 12.14
C ALA A 276 12.82 -8.76 12.79
N SER A 277 11.89 -9.00 13.75
CA SER A 277 11.73 -10.32 14.38
C SER A 277 10.63 -11.19 13.75
N THR A 278 9.86 -10.63 12.81
CA THR A 278 8.70 -11.31 12.19
C THR A 278 8.84 -11.41 10.66
N THR A 279 8.40 -10.39 9.94
CA THR A 279 8.30 -10.39 8.48
C THR A 279 9.65 -10.35 7.76
N HIS A 280 10.71 -9.85 8.40
CA HIS A 280 12.05 -9.67 7.85
C HIS A 280 13.11 -10.43 8.64
N ARG A 281 12.70 -11.45 9.42
CA ARG A 281 13.58 -12.21 10.29
C ARG A 281 14.77 -12.87 9.59
N GLN A 282 14.64 -13.20 8.32
CA GLN A 282 15.66 -13.82 7.50
C GLN A 282 16.73 -12.85 6.97
N LEU A 283 16.50 -11.55 7.08
CA LEU A 283 17.40 -10.51 6.56
C LEU A 283 18.51 -10.21 7.58
N ASN A 284 19.73 -9.98 7.09
CA ASN A 284 20.82 -9.44 7.88
C ASN A 284 20.69 -7.91 8.05
N ASP A 285 21.59 -7.28 8.81
CA ASP A 285 21.50 -5.83 9.14
C ASP A 285 21.54 -4.92 7.92
N GLU A 286 22.42 -5.23 6.96
CA GLU A 286 22.57 -4.46 5.73
C GLU A 286 21.32 -4.57 4.84
N GLU A 287 20.73 -5.76 4.77
CA GLU A 287 19.48 -6.01 4.04
C GLU A 287 18.27 -5.34 4.71
N LEU A 288 18.21 -5.34 6.05
CA LEU A 288 17.19 -4.64 6.82
C LEU A 288 17.26 -3.13 6.60
N GLU A 289 18.46 -2.54 6.61
CA GLU A 289 18.65 -1.13 6.35
C GLU A 289 18.25 -0.74 4.93
N LYS A 290 18.66 -1.53 3.92
CA LYS A 290 18.23 -1.36 2.52
C LYS A 290 16.71 -1.49 2.35
N ALA A 291 16.07 -2.35 3.13
CA ALA A 291 14.61 -2.49 3.15
C ALA A 291 13.90 -1.37 3.91
N GLY A 292 14.64 -0.47 4.59
CA GLY A 292 14.09 0.59 5.42
C GLY A 292 13.44 0.10 6.72
N VAL A 293 13.87 -1.06 7.21
CA VAL A 293 13.34 -1.76 8.40
C VAL A 293 14.45 -1.92 9.45
N PRO A 294 14.87 -0.86 10.14
CA PRO A 294 15.87 -0.98 11.19
C PRO A 294 15.40 -1.89 12.34
N ARG A 295 16.36 -2.46 13.08
CA ARG A 295 16.08 -3.46 14.14
C ARG A 295 15.24 -2.94 15.30
N ASP A 296 15.25 -1.63 15.53
CA ASP A 296 14.47 -0.96 16.58
C ASP A 296 13.05 -0.61 16.14
N MET A 297 12.70 -0.89 14.86
CA MET A 297 11.42 -0.48 14.28
C MET A 297 10.26 -1.28 14.85
N VAL A 298 9.28 -0.57 15.40
CA VAL A 298 7.92 -1.09 15.65
C VAL A 298 6.97 -0.42 14.65
N ARG A 299 6.14 -1.23 13.98
CA ARG A 299 5.06 -0.72 13.12
C ARG A 299 3.72 -0.89 13.82
N LEU A 300 2.93 0.18 13.84
CA LEU A 300 1.55 0.19 14.32
C LEU A 300 0.59 0.39 13.14
N SER A 301 -0.55 -0.29 13.19
CA SER A 301 -1.75 0.01 12.42
C SER A 301 -2.83 0.38 13.43
N ILE A 302 -3.07 1.67 13.60
CA ILE A 302 -3.94 2.19 14.65
C ILE A 302 -5.41 1.96 14.27
N GLY A 303 -6.17 1.39 15.19
CA GLY A 303 -7.58 1.08 15.05
C GLY A 303 -8.51 2.23 15.43
N ILE A 304 -9.76 1.89 15.67
CA ILE A 304 -10.83 2.86 15.97
C ILE A 304 -11.27 2.84 17.45
N GLU A 305 -10.53 2.17 18.32
CA GLU A 305 -10.74 2.17 19.77
C GLU A 305 -10.65 3.60 20.30
N HIS A 306 -11.02 3.79 21.57
CA HIS A 306 -10.83 5.10 22.21
C HIS A 306 -9.33 5.42 22.26
N ALA A 307 -8.96 6.63 21.86
CA ALA A 307 -7.55 7.03 21.76
C ALA A 307 -6.80 6.89 23.08
N ASP A 308 -7.44 7.24 24.20
CA ASP A 308 -6.81 7.18 25.52
C ASP A 308 -6.53 5.74 25.96
N ASP A 309 -7.36 4.78 25.57
CA ASP A 309 -7.12 3.36 25.84
C ASP A 309 -5.92 2.84 25.04
N ILE A 310 -5.80 3.27 23.77
CA ILE A 310 -4.61 2.96 22.94
C ILE A 310 -3.36 3.55 23.60
N LEU A 311 -3.40 4.83 23.98
CA LEU A 311 -2.25 5.51 24.61
C LEU A 311 -1.86 4.86 25.94
N ALA A 312 -2.84 4.47 26.77
CA ALA A 312 -2.58 3.78 28.02
C ALA A 312 -1.89 2.42 27.83
N ASP A 313 -2.31 1.67 26.79
CA ASP A 313 -1.68 0.40 26.47
C ASP A 313 -0.24 0.57 25.94
N LEU A 314 -0.04 1.56 25.09
CA LEU A 314 1.31 1.90 24.59
C LEU A 314 2.24 2.36 25.72
N GLU A 315 1.76 3.20 26.65
CA GLU A 315 2.55 3.69 27.80
C GLU A 315 3.03 2.54 28.68
N GLN A 316 2.11 1.63 29.09
CA GLN A 316 2.49 0.50 29.94
C GLN A 316 3.45 -0.46 29.24
N ALA A 317 3.32 -0.66 27.92
CA ALA A 317 4.21 -1.49 27.14
C ALA A 317 5.59 -0.84 26.93
N LEU A 318 5.66 0.49 26.72
CA LEU A 318 6.91 1.25 26.67
C LEU A 318 7.63 1.23 28.03
N ALA A 319 6.90 1.30 29.14
CA ALA A 319 7.49 1.16 30.47
C ALA A 319 8.10 -0.23 30.67
N ALA A 320 7.40 -1.30 30.26
CA ALA A 320 7.88 -2.67 30.34
C ALA A 320 9.10 -2.96 29.44
N SER A 321 9.30 -2.18 28.39
CA SER A 321 10.41 -2.34 27.46
C SER A 321 11.78 -1.88 27.98
N ARG A 322 11.80 -1.12 29.10
CA ARG A 322 13.01 -0.52 29.69
C ARG A 322 13.92 -1.51 30.42
N LEU A 323 13.49 -2.72 30.67
CA LEU A 323 14.18 -3.73 31.48
C LEU A 323 15.37 -4.38 30.75
#